data_b12f429b7ccd1d1c272e85093d6cd3dc
#
_entry.id   b12f429b7ccd1d1c272e85093d6cd3dc
#
_cell.length_a   1.000
_cell.length_b   1.000
_cell.length_c   1.000
_cell.angle_alpha   90.00
_cell.angle_beta   90.00
_cell.angle_gamma   90.00
#
_symmetry.space_group_name_H-M   'P 1'
#
loop_
_entity.id
_entity.type
_entity.pdbx_description
1 polymer ?
#
loop_
_entity_poly.entity_id
_entity_poly.type
_entity_poly.pdbx_seq_one_letter_code
_entity_poly.pdbx_strand_id
1 'polypeptide(L)'
;MKKLRMLLPTGAVIGMLAVGTAFPAMAAADSDTAKFVRGTTINAVDVSKQTAQQAKGYLEGYFNEHYEIKIQDADGNLETLKGTDVGYHLNVTGSVDDILKEQNETGRKTGPGFDQSYTVTVEATLDDGKLAAALANLHCVTAATPTSNAYISAYEEGKPFTIVPEVQGNELDMDKLTAAVRSALLSQTKQIRLVDQDCYKKVTVKSDDANLVQLCTTLNAYKDIQITYVFGSSRETLDGLELAKWVTGTNGTEIQVDRDKAVAYVKSLADKYDTYGNHKYKTTSGRDVVVYGKYGWKINQTAETDALVEAVKACQTTEREPIYESRGATHDGYDFGQTYIEVDLATQHLYFYKDGKVIIDSPFVSGNVSKNYTTPPGLFELYYKQKDRVLKGEDYATPVKYWMPFNGGIGLHDADWRSKFGGTIYQTSGSHGCINLPPAKAKELYGLVYKGMPVLCYE
;
A
#
# COMPACT_ATOMS: atom_id res chain seq x y z
N MET A 1 -27.37 12.57 -20.07
CA MET A 1 -28.29 11.67 -20.80
C MET A 1 -28.41 12.13 -22.25
N LYS A 2 -27.62 11.58 -23.14
CA LYS A 2 -27.71 11.84 -24.60
C LYS A 2 -28.57 10.76 -25.21
N LYS A 3 -29.72 11.14 -25.74
CA LYS A 3 -30.58 10.24 -26.51
C LYS A 3 -29.90 9.91 -27.85
N LEU A 4 -29.44 8.68 -27.99
CA LEU A 4 -28.90 8.15 -29.25
C LEU A 4 -30.08 7.67 -30.10
N ARG A 5 -30.46 8.41 -31.12
CA ARG A 5 -31.37 7.97 -32.15
C ARG A 5 -30.58 7.11 -33.13
N MET A 6 -30.72 5.81 -33.09
CA MET A 6 -30.19 4.90 -34.11
C MET A 6 -31.21 4.69 -35.22
N LEU A 7 -30.86 5.11 -36.42
CA LEU A 7 -31.52 4.66 -37.65
C LEU A 7 -31.01 3.29 -37.98
N LEU A 8 -31.92 2.31 -38.10
CA LEU A 8 -31.64 0.94 -38.49
C LEU A 8 -31.23 0.89 -39.97
N PRO A 9 -30.21 0.10 -40.37
CA PRO A 9 -29.92 -0.15 -41.77
C PRO A 9 -30.99 -1.11 -42.36
N THR A 10 -31.56 -0.71 -43.47
CA THR A 10 -32.42 -1.53 -44.30
C THR A 10 -31.65 -2.74 -44.86
N GLY A 11 -32.06 -3.95 -44.50
CA GLY A 11 -31.69 -5.12 -45.25
C GLY A 11 -31.31 -6.35 -44.46
N ALA A 12 -32.30 -7.13 -44.00
CA ALA A 12 -32.22 -8.59 -43.91
C ALA A 12 -33.64 -9.14 -43.78
N VAL A 13 -34.19 -9.59 -44.90
CA VAL A 13 -35.40 -10.39 -44.91
C VAL A 13 -35.03 -11.79 -44.43
N ILE A 14 -35.35 -12.11 -43.17
CA ILE A 14 -35.24 -13.48 -42.66
C ILE A 14 -36.63 -14.04 -42.61
N GLY A 15 -36.90 -15.04 -43.47
CA GLY A 15 -38.14 -15.80 -43.47
C GLY A 15 -38.28 -16.59 -42.17
N MET A 16 -39.27 -16.27 -41.34
CA MET A 16 -39.70 -17.11 -40.23
C MET A 16 -40.86 -18.01 -40.68
N LEU A 17 -40.68 -19.32 -40.53
CA LEU A 17 -41.79 -20.27 -40.58
C LEU A 17 -42.74 -19.94 -39.41
N ALA A 18 -43.95 -19.53 -39.72
CA ALA A 18 -45.00 -19.33 -38.74
C ALA A 18 -45.48 -20.68 -38.21
N VAL A 19 -45.12 -21.02 -36.99
CA VAL A 19 -45.85 -22.04 -36.21
C VAL A 19 -47.04 -21.33 -35.56
N GLY A 20 -48.23 -21.56 -36.13
CA GLY A 20 -49.44 -20.97 -35.57
C GLY A 20 -49.80 -21.59 -34.23
N THR A 21 -49.62 -20.88 -33.17
CA THR A 21 -50.33 -21.14 -31.91
C THR A 21 -51.45 -20.13 -31.78
N ALA A 22 -52.67 -20.65 -31.82
CA ALA A 22 -53.87 -19.85 -31.62
C ALA A 22 -53.99 -19.44 -30.16
N PHE A 23 -53.85 -18.14 -29.90
CA PHE A 23 -54.24 -17.55 -28.61
C PHE A 23 -55.78 -17.40 -28.54
N PRO A 24 -56.41 -17.57 -27.35
CA PRO A 24 -57.86 -17.44 -27.23
C PRO A 24 -58.26 -15.98 -27.44
N ALA A 25 -59.13 -15.74 -28.35
CA ALA A 25 -59.73 -14.44 -28.61
C ALA A 25 -60.55 -13.98 -27.38
N MET A 26 -60.12 -12.92 -26.69
CA MET A 26 -61.04 -12.18 -25.83
C MET A 26 -62.04 -11.44 -26.71
N ALA A 27 -63.29 -11.88 -26.66
CA ALA A 27 -64.40 -11.23 -27.30
C ALA A 27 -64.82 -9.99 -26.51
N ALA A 28 -64.50 -8.80 -27.05
CA ALA A 28 -65.22 -7.58 -26.72
C ALA A 28 -65.80 -7.06 -28.03
N ALA A 29 -67.10 -6.98 -28.08
CA ALA A 29 -67.87 -6.42 -29.21
C ALA A 29 -67.68 -4.91 -29.28
N ASP A 30 -66.99 -4.44 -30.32
CA ASP A 30 -67.11 -3.08 -30.80
C ASP A 30 -67.08 -3.14 -32.36
N SER A 31 -68.20 -2.98 -32.98
CA SER A 31 -68.40 -3.23 -34.41
C SER A 31 -67.94 -2.10 -35.34
N ASP A 32 -67.30 -1.04 -34.79
CA ASP A 32 -66.99 0.14 -35.58
C ASP A 32 -65.52 0.59 -35.55
N THR A 33 -64.63 -0.27 -35.02
CA THR A 33 -63.21 0.07 -34.95
C THR A 33 -62.46 -0.46 -36.16
N ALA A 34 -61.71 0.40 -36.87
CA ALA A 34 -60.90 -0.01 -38.03
C ALA A 34 -59.85 -1.08 -37.63
N LYS A 35 -59.71 -2.12 -38.48
CA LYS A 35 -58.80 -3.27 -38.29
C LYS A 35 -57.88 -3.44 -39.47
N PHE A 36 -56.68 -3.94 -39.23
CA PHE A 36 -55.72 -4.33 -40.27
C PHE A 36 -56.29 -5.37 -41.18
N VAL A 37 -56.04 -5.28 -42.47
CA VAL A 37 -56.53 -6.28 -43.49
C VAL A 37 -55.71 -7.57 -43.29
N ARG A 38 -56.28 -8.66 -43.85
CA ARG A 38 -55.66 -10.00 -43.84
C ARG A 38 -54.31 -9.96 -44.57
N GLY A 39 -53.25 -10.54 -43.94
CA GLY A 39 -51.91 -10.60 -44.48
C GLY A 39 -51.09 -9.39 -44.10
N THR A 40 -51.59 -8.50 -43.24
CA THR A 40 -50.78 -7.36 -42.71
C THR A 40 -49.78 -7.84 -41.67
N THR A 41 -48.54 -7.49 -41.88
CA THR A 41 -47.46 -7.67 -40.88
C THR A 41 -46.87 -6.33 -40.46
N ILE A 42 -46.50 -6.21 -39.17
CA ILE A 42 -45.73 -5.11 -38.65
C ILE A 42 -44.48 -5.70 -37.96
N ASN A 43 -43.30 -5.23 -38.35
CA ASN A 43 -42.03 -5.80 -37.90
C ASN A 43 -41.99 -7.33 -38.05
N ALA A 44 -42.49 -7.83 -39.19
CA ALA A 44 -42.65 -9.26 -39.57
C ALA A 44 -43.59 -10.09 -38.67
N VAL A 45 -44.38 -9.47 -37.80
CA VAL A 45 -45.42 -10.13 -36.98
C VAL A 45 -46.79 -9.91 -37.60
N ASP A 46 -47.59 -10.99 -37.77
CA ASP A 46 -48.93 -10.90 -38.33
C ASP A 46 -49.89 -10.22 -37.36
N VAL A 47 -50.43 -9.08 -37.79
CA VAL A 47 -51.42 -8.25 -37.03
C VAL A 47 -52.76 -8.23 -37.71
N SER A 48 -53.01 -9.17 -38.63
CA SER A 48 -54.25 -9.28 -39.36
C SER A 48 -55.48 -9.25 -38.46
N LYS A 49 -56.50 -8.47 -38.85
CA LYS A 49 -57.81 -8.37 -38.17
C LYS A 49 -57.73 -7.73 -36.74
N GLN A 50 -56.60 -7.19 -36.36
CA GLN A 50 -56.44 -6.49 -35.08
C GLN A 50 -56.71 -4.98 -35.25
N THR A 51 -57.18 -4.31 -34.21
CA THR A 51 -57.16 -2.86 -34.12
C THR A 51 -55.72 -2.35 -33.89
N ALA A 52 -55.43 -1.08 -34.08
CA ALA A 52 -54.09 -0.56 -33.83
C ALA A 52 -53.65 -0.78 -32.39
N GLN A 53 -54.55 -0.62 -31.41
CA GLN A 53 -54.23 -0.85 -29.99
C GLN A 53 -53.96 -2.35 -29.70
N GLN A 54 -54.79 -3.26 -30.30
CA GLN A 54 -54.56 -4.71 -30.19
C GLN A 54 -53.24 -5.13 -30.84
N ALA A 55 -52.92 -4.59 -32.02
CA ALA A 55 -51.69 -4.85 -32.73
C ALA A 55 -50.46 -4.37 -31.93
N LYS A 56 -50.53 -3.18 -31.33
CA LYS A 56 -49.46 -2.67 -30.47
C LYS A 56 -49.19 -3.59 -29.30
N GLY A 57 -50.21 -3.93 -28.50
CA GLY A 57 -50.08 -4.81 -27.35
C GLY A 57 -49.61 -6.22 -27.72
N TYR A 58 -50.08 -6.72 -28.90
CA TYR A 58 -49.63 -8.02 -29.40
C TYR A 58 -48.16 -8.03 -29.85
N LEU A 59 -47.69 -6.97 -30.51
CA LEU A 59 -46.30 -6.81 -30.90
C LEU A 59 -45.38 -6.76 -29.68
N GLU A 60 -45.75 -5.93 -28.67
CA GLU A 60 -44.98 -5.83 -27.42
C GLU A 60 -44.94 -7.20 -26.70
N GLY A 61 -46.08 -7.86 -26.52
CA GLY A 61 -46.17 -9.19 -25.90
C GLY A 61 -45.37 -10.25 -26.65
N TYR A 62 -45.51 -10.31 -27.98
CA TYR A 62 -44.81 -11.28 -28.81
C TYR A 62 -43.31 -11.15 -28.69
N PHE A 63 -42.75 -9.94 -28.77
CA PHE A 63 -41.29 -9.71 -28.63
C PHE A 63 -40.81 -9.95 -27.21
N ASN A 64 -41.57 -9.58 -26.20
CA ASN A 64 -41.16 -9.76 -24.78
C ASN A 64 -41.15 -11.24 -24.39
N GLU A 65 -42.02 -12.07 -24.97
CA GLU A 65 -42.08 -13.50 -24.65
C GLU A 65 -41.15 -14.37 -25.51
N HIS A 66 -40.88 -13.98 -26.76
CA HIS A 66 -40.20 -14.84 -27.72
C HIS A 66 -38.80 -14.37 -28.12
N TYR A 67 -38.33 -13.20 -27.60
CA TYR A 67 -37.02 -12.74 -27.96
C TYR A 67 -35.94 -13.55 -27.24
N GLU A 68 -34.98 -14.02 -28.00
CA GLU A 68 -33.80 -14.72 -27.52
C GLU A 68 -32.58 -14.31 -28.34
N ILE A 69 -31.40 -14.34 -27.71
CA ILE A 69 -30.11 -14.16 -28.38
C ILE A 69 -29.27 -15.43 -28.22
N LYS A 70 -28.59 -15.84 -29.30
CA LYS A 70 -27.58 -16.90 -29.26
C LYS A 70 -26.19 -16.28 -29.06
N ILE A 71 -25.48 -16.77 -28.04
CA ILE A 71 -24.13 -16.38 -27.70
C ILE A 71 -23.23 -17.52 -28.13
N GLN A 72 -22.29 -17.26 -29.04
CA GLN A 72 -21.30 -18.23 -29.50
C GLN A 72 -19.95 -17.99 -28.86
N ASP A 73 -19.43 -19.01 -28.19
CA ASP A 73 -18.10 -18.99 -27.59
C ASP A 73 -16.98 -19.20 -28.65
N ALA A 74 -15.72 -19.23 -28.17
CA ALA A 74 -14.53 -19.42 -29.03
C ALA A 74 -14.50 -20.81 -29.68
N ASP A 75 -15.06 -21.81 -29.06
CA ASP A 75 -15.09 -23.20 -29.52
C ASP A 75 -16.26 -23.48 -30.48
N GLY A 76 -17.09 -22.46 -30.69
CA GLY A 76 -18.26 -22.55 -31.55
C GLY A 76 -19.56 -23.06 -30.88
N ASN A 77 -19.53 -23.31 -29.57
CA ASN A 77 -20.72 -23.68 -28.81
C ASN A 77 -21.70 -22.52 -28.72
N LEU A 78 -22.99 -22.84 -28.76
CA LEU A 78 -24.04 -21.85 -28.70
C LEU A 78 -24.82 -21.98 -27.40
N GLU A 79 -24.91 -20.88 -26.67
CA GLU A 79 -25.82 -20.74 -25.53
C GLU A 79 -26.95 -19.76 -25.87
N THR A 80 -28.15 -20.03 -25.39
CA THR A 80 -29.33 -19.20 -25.64
C THR A 80 -29.67 -18.41 -24.39
N LEU A 81 -29.71 -17.08 -24.50
CA LEU A 81 -30.17 -16.18 -23.46
C LEU A 81 -31.55 -15.65 -23.85
N LYS A 82 -32.57 -15.95 -23.04
CA LYS A 82 -33.94 -15.48 -23.26
C LYS A 82 -34.11 -14.06 -22.76
N GLY A 83 -34.88 -13.26 -23.46
CA GLY A 83 -35.21 -11.88 -23.05
C GLY A 83 -35.84 -11.82 -21.66
N THR A 84 -36.67 -12.78 -21.29
CA THR A 84 -37.30 -12.88 -19.97
C THR A 84 -36.28 -12.99 -18.82
N ASP A 85 -35.17 -13.68 -19.08
CA ASP A 85 -34.14 -13.91 -18.04
C ASP A 85 -33.34 -12.65 -17.69
N VAL A 86 -33.33 -11.69 -18.62
CA VAL A 86 -32.61 -10.42 -18.48
C VAL A 86 -33.52 -9.20 -18.31
N GLY A 87 -34.81 -9.44 -18.10
CA GLY A 87 -35.78 -8.35 -17.98
C GLY A 87 -35.88 -7.51 -19.25
N TYR A 88 -35.70 -8.15 -20.42
CA TYR A 88 -35.88 -7.49 -21.70
C TYR A 88 -37.31 -7.01 -21.85
N HIS A 89 -37.51 -5.76 -22.18
CA HIS A 89 -38.80 -5.18 -22.45
C HIS A 89 -38.73 -4.29 -23.68
N LEU A 90 -39.57 -4.58 -24.65
CA LEU A 90 -39.69 -3.84 -25.90
C LEU A 90 -40.98 -3.04 -25.89
N ASN A 91 -40.87 -1.76 -26.07
CA ASN A 91 -41.96 -0.82 -26.22
C ASN A 91 -42.09 -0.39 -27.69
N VAL A 92 -43.28 -0.42 -28.21
CA VAL A 92 -43.61 0.17 -29.52
C VAL A 92 -43.77 1.67 -29.35
N THR A 93 -42.81 2.46 -29.86
CA THR A 93 -42.76 3.92 -29.74
C THR A 93 -43.29 4.63 -30.98
N GLY A 94 -43.35 3.97 -32.13
CA GLY A 94 -43.96 4.51 -33.33
C GLY A 94 -45.48 4.37 -33.33
N SER A 95 -46.14 5.13 -34.20
CA SER A 95 -47.61 5.13 -34.32
C SER A 95 -48.10 3.96 -35.16
N VAL A 96 -48.69 2.96 -34.50
CA VAL A 96 -49.42 1.86 -35.17
C VAL A 96 -50.73 2.36 -35.76
N ASP A 97 -51.32 3.43 -35.18
CA ASP A 97 -52.53 4.08 -35.68
C ASP A 97 -52.30 4.71 -37.06
N ASP A 98 -51.13 5.35 -37.26
CA ASP A 98 -50.78 5.98 -38.54
C ASP A 98 -50.66 4.92 -39.65
N ILE A 99 -50.12 3.76 -39.35
CA ILE A 99 -50.03 2.60 -40.29
C ILE A 99 -51.43 2.17 -40.66
N LEU A 100 -52.34 1.99 -39.69
CA LEU A 100 -53.72 1.59 -39.94
C LEU A 100 -54.48 2.63 -40.76
N LYS A 101 -54.26 3.92 -40.47
CA LYS A 101 -54.83 5.03 -41.21
C LYS A 101 -54.35 5.06 -42.65
N GLU A 102 -53.05 4.94 -42.90
CA GLU A 102 -52.44 4.85 -44.23
C GLU A 102 -53.05 3.68 -45.02
N GLN A 103 -53.18 2.49 -44.39
CA GLN A 103 -53.77 1.35 -45.01
C GLN A 103 -55.23 1.56 -45.41
N ASN A 104 -56.01 2.30 -44.62
CA ASN A 104 -57.39 2.62 -44.91
C ASN A 104 -57.54 3.72 -46.01
N GLU A 105 -56.65 4.72 -46.01
CA GLU A 105 -56.66 5.82 -47.00
C GLU A 105 -56.22 5.36 -48.41
N THR A 106 -55.21 4.50 -48.47
CA THR A 106 -54.67 3.97 -49.75
C THR A 106 -55.59 2.93 -50.40
N GLY A 107 -56.74 2.65 -49.79
CA GLY A 107 -57.68 1.66 -50.22
C GLY A 107 -57.23 0.24 -49.88
N ARG A 108 -58.05 -0.50 -49.13
CA ARG A 108 -57.79 -1.89 -48.67
C ARG A 108 -57.59 -2.83 -49.84
N LYS A 109 -56.41 -2.79 -50.48
CA LYS A 109 -56.09 -3.71 -51.58
C LYS A 109 -55.71 -5.06 -50.95
N THR A 110 -56.58 -6.07 -51.22
CA THR A 110 -56.38 -7.46 -50.81
C THR A 110 -56.28 -8.31 -52.04
N GLY A 111 -55.21 -9.09 -52.21
CA GLY A 111 -55.03 -10.02 -53.33
C GLY A 111 -53.59 -10.43 -53.50
N PRO A 112 -53.32 -11.44 -54.33
CA PRO A 112 -51.99 -11.89 -54.69
C PRO A 112 -51.16 -10.70 -55.28
N GLY A 113 -50.00 -10.38 -54.72
CA GLY A 113 -49.07 -9.33 -55.18
C GLY A 113 -49.14 -8.03 -54.47
N PHE A 114 -49.96 -7.87 -53.40
CA PHE A 114 -49.87 -6.69 -52.50
C PHE A 114 -49.10 -7.03 -51.24
N ASP A 115 -47.98 -6.38 -51.09
CA ASP A 115 -47.17 -6.40 -49.83
C ASP A 115 -47.87 -5.51 -48.80
N GLN A 116 -48.24 -6.09 -47.67
CA GLN A 116 -48.84 -5.41 -46.51
C GLN A 116 -47.86 -5.41 -45.32
N SER A 117 -46.56 -5.34 -45.60
CA SER A 117 -45.50 -5.37 -44.63
C SER A 117 -45.15 -3.92 -44.23
N TYR A 118 -45.28 -3.62 -42.95
CA TYR A 118 -44.98 -2.32 -42.34
C TYR A 118 -43.89 -2.46 -41.28
N THR A 119 -43.29 -1.37 -40.94
CA THR A 119 -42.34 -1.27 -39.81
C THR A 119 -42.76 -0.16 -38.84
N VAL A 120 -42.57 -0.41 -37.56
CA VAL A 120 -42.80 0.57 -36.51
C VAL A 120 -41.56 0.71 -35.64
N THR A 121 -41.31 1.91 -35.18
CA THR A 121 -40.17 2.16 -34.26
C THR A 121 -40.43 1.51 -32.90
N VAL A 122 -39.41 0.86 -32.38
CA VAL A 122 -39.42 0.19 -31.08
C VAL A 122 -38.23 0.64 -30.25
N GLU A 123 -38.36 0.58 -28.92
CA GLU A 123 -37.32 0.86 -27.97
C GLU A 123 -37.20 -0.29 -26.96
N ALA A 124 -36.00 -0.84 -26.80
CA ALA A 124 -35.77 -1.95 -25.88
C ALA A 124 -35.11 -1.43 -24.59
N THR A 125 -35.50 -2.02 -23.46
CA THR A 125 -34.91 -1.81 -22.14
C THR A 125 -34.50 -3.12 -21.50
N LEU A 126 -33.62 -3.12 -20.54
CA LEU A 126 -33.08 -4.29 -19.84
C LEU A 126 -32.99 -4.01 -18.35
N ASP A 127 -33.03 -5.05 -17.54
CA ASP A 127 -32.66 -5.06 -16.14
C ASP A 127 -31.18 -5.44 -16.02
N ASP A 128 -30.33 -4.48 -15.64
CA ASP A 128 -28.88 -4.67 -15.55
C ASP A 128 -28.48 -5.70 -14.50
N GLY A 129 -29.22 -5.81 -13.39
CA GLY A 129 -28.96 -6.81 -12.35
C GLY A 129 -29.26 -8.23 -12.84
N LYS A 130 -30.39 -8.41 -13.54
CA LYS A 130 -30.74 -9.69 -14.15
C LYS A 130 -29.79 -10.08 -15.27
N LEU A 131 -29.39 -9.13 -16.11
CA LEU A 131 -28.39 -9.37 -17.15
C LEU A 131 -27.09 -9.87 -16.55
N ALA A 132 -26.54 -9.18 -15.54
CA ALA A 132 -25.30 -9.59 -14.89
C ALA A 132 -25.42 -11.00 -14.28
N ALA A 133 -26.52 -11.30 -13.61
CA ALA A 133 -26.78 -12.62 -13.03
C ALA A 133 -26.89 -13.72 -14.08
N ALA A 134 -27.59 -13.45 -15.20
CA ALA A 134 -27.73 -14.42 -16.29
C ALA A 134 -26.40 -14.70 -16.99
N LEU A 135 -25.59 -13.67 -17.23
CA LEU A 135 -24.26 -13.82 -17.83
C LEU A 135 -23.31 -14.61 -16.95
N ALA A 136 -23.32 -14.39 -15.63
CA ALA A 136 -22.50 -15.15 -14.70
C ALA A 136 -22.80 -16.64 -14.66
N ASN A 137 -23.99 -17.04 -15.10
CA ASN A 137 -24.44 -18.46 -15.16
C ASN A 137 -24.23 -19.13 -16.52
N LEU A 138 -23.71 -18.41 -17.51
CA LEU A 138 -23.42 -19.03 -18.81
C LEU A 138 -22.31 -20.09 -18.62
N HIS A 139 -22.46 -21.21 -19.39
CA HIS A 139 -21.48 -22.29 -19.35
C HIS A 139 -20.09 -21.83 -19.79
N CYS A 140 -20.00 -20.95 -20.79
CA CYS A 140 -18.74 -20.35 -21.25
C CYS A 140 -18.06 -19.48 -20.19
N VAL A 141 -18.80 -19.02 -19.15
CA VAL A 141 -18.25 -18.31 -18.00
C VAL A 141 -17.85 -19.28 -16.88
N THR A 142 -18.77 -20.18 -16.49
CA THR A 142 -18.60 -21.06 -15.34
C THR A 142 -17.59 -22.19 -15.56
N ALA A 143 -17.42 -22.63 -16.80
CA ALA A 143 -16.50 -23.69 -17.22
C ALA A 143 -15.19 -23.12 -17.83
N ALA A 144 -14.99 -21.81 -17.78
CA ALA A 144 -13.82 -21.19 -18.37
C ALA A 144 -12.51 -21.62 -17.68
N THR A 145 -11.50 -21.89 -18.48
CA THR A 145 -10.12 -22.03 -17.98
C THR A 145 -9.56 -20.63 -17.72
N PRO A 146 -9.07 -20.35 -16.49
CA PRO A 146 -8.48 -19.05 -16.17
C PRO A 146 -7.32 -18.66 -17.09
N THR A 147 -7.27 -17.39 -17.43
CA THR A 147 -6.15 -16.79 -18.16
C THR A 147 -5.20 -16.12 -17.17
N SER A 148 -3.94 -16.49 -17.16
CA SER A 148 -2.93 -15.93 -16.29
C SER A 148 -1.66 -15.56 -17.02
N ASN A 149 -1.02 -14.47 -16.59
CA ASN A 149 0.31 -14.12 -17.04
C ASN A 149 1.37 -15.06 -16.45
N ALA A 150 2.52 -15.15 -17.11
CA ALA A 150 3.70 -15.76 -16.51
C ALA A 150 4.12 -14.98 -15.27
N TYR A 151 4.64 -15.69 -14.26
CA TYR A 151 5.11 -15.10 -13.00
C TYR A 151 6.28 -15.91 -12.43
N ILE A 152 6.97 -15.35 -11.42
CA ILE A 152 8.06 -16.04 -10.74
C ILE A 152 7.51 -16.81 -9.56
N SER A 153 7.93 -18.06 -9.39
CA SER A 153 7.54 -18.93 -8.27
C SER A 153 7.83 -18.28 -6.92
N ALA A 154 7.07 -18.64 -5.88
CA ALA A 154 7.44 -18.33 -4.51
C ALA A 154 8.78 -18.99 -4.12
N TYR A 155 9.43 -18.45 -3.09
CA TYR A 155 10.62 -19.09 -2.54
C TYR A 155 10.27 -20.46 -1.93
N GLU A 156 11.04 -21.49 -2.31
CA GLU A 156 11.06 -22.80 -1.67
C GLU A 156 12.48 -23.15 -1.25
N GLU A 157 12.65 -23.61 0.00
CA GLU A 157 13.98 -23.92 0.53
C GLU A 157 14.71 -24.97 -0.34
N GLY A 158 15.94 -24.63 -0.71
CA GLY A 158 16.79 -25.49 -1.54
C GLY A 158 16.42 -25.53 -3.02
N LYS A 159 15.40 -24.77 -3.45
CA LYS A 159 15.02 -24.68 -4.86
C LYS A 159 15.29 -23.28 -5.44
N PRO A 160 15.69 -23.20 -6.72
CA PRO A 160 15.80 -21.92 -7.39
C PRO A 160 14.40 -21.33 -7.65
N PHE A 161 14.34 -20.01 -7.79
CA PHE A 161 13.17 -19.36 -8.39
C PHE A 161 13.05 -19.79 -9.85
N THR A 162 11.82 -20.07 -10.27
CA THR A 162 11.50 -20.47 -11.65
C THR A 162 10.40 -19.61 -12.21
N ILE A 163 10.38 -19.46 -13.53
CA ILE A 163 9.25 -18.80 -14.20
C ILE A 163 8.16 -19.85 -14.36
N VAL A 164 6.99 -19.57 -13.78
CA VAL A 164 5.77 -20.33 -14.04
C VAL A 164 5.15 -19.77 -15.34
N PRO A 165 5.00 -20.63 -16.37
CA PRO A 165 4.50 -20.17 -17.65
C PRO A 165 3.09 -19.56 -17.57
N GLU A 166 2.80 -18.71 -18.51
CA GLU A 166 1.48 -18.17 -18.75
C GLU A 166 0.50 -19.27 -19.16
N VAL A 167 -0.77 -19.04 -18.88
CA VAL A 167 -1.88 -19.86 -19.37
C VAL A 167 -2.80 -18.97 -20.20
N GLN A 168 -2.85 -19.20 -21.51
CA GLN A 168 -3.90 -18.62 -22.33
C GLN A 168 -5.13 -19.50 -22.24
N GLY A 169 -6.00 -19.20 -21.30
CA GLY A 169 -7.31 -19.82 -21.15
C GLY A 169 -8.36 -19.19 -22.05
N ASN A 170 -9.61 -19.54 -21.78
CA ASN A 170 -10.79 -18.97 -22.43
C ASN A 170 -11.66 -18.16 -21.44
N GLU A 171 -11.03 -17.60 -20.41
CA GLU A 171 -11.69 -16.74 -19.42
C GLU A 171 -12.18 -15.45 -20.07
N LEU A 172 -13.45 -15.10 -19.77
CA LEU A 172 -14.09 -13.90 -20.30
C LEU A 172 -13.84 -12.67 -19.41
N ASP A 173 -13.68 -11.55 -20.06
CA ASP A 173 -13.74 -10.21 -19.43
C ASP A 173 -15.22 -9.86 -19.25
N MET A 174 -15.72 -9.91 -18.03
CA MET A 174 -17.13 -9.74 -17.73
C MET A 174 -17.68 -8.36 -18.10
N ASP A 175 -16.85 -7.32 -18.06
CA ASP A 175 -17.26 -5.96 -18.45
C ASP A 175 -17.49 -5.90 -19.98
N LYS A 176 -16.56 -6.47 -20.75
CA LYS A 176 -16.68 -6.55 -22.21
C LYS A 176 -17.83 -7.45 -22.63
N LEU A 177 -17.99 -8.61 -21.97
CA LEU A 177 -19.10 -9.51 -22.21
C LEU A 177 -20.44 -8.82 -21.97
N THR A 178 -20.58 -8.16 -20.83
CA THR A 178 -21.78 -7.42 -20.46
C THR A 178 -22.09 -6.33 -21.47
N ALA A 179 -21.10 -5.54 -21.85
CA ALA A 179 -21.27 -4.47 -22.83
C ALA A 179 -21.69 -5.00 -24.21
N ALA A 180 -21.05 -6.10 -24.68
CA ALA A 180 -21.34 -6.69 -25.97
C ALA A 180 -22.76 -7.29 -26.02
N VAL A 181 -23.13 -8.09 -25.02
CA VAL A 181 -24.45 -8.71 -24.94
C VAL A 181 -25.55 -7.66 -24.77
N ARG A 182 -25.32 -6.65 -23.89
CA ARG A 182 -26.21 -5.51 -23.72
C ARG A 182 -26.48 -4.80 -25.06
N SER A 183 -25.43 -4.46 -25.78
CA SER A 183 -25.54 -3.80 -27.10
C SER A 183 -26.33 -4.67 -28.09
N ALA A 184 -26.05 -5.96 -28.14
CA ALA A 184 -26.73 -6.91 -29.01
C ALA A 184 -28.24 -7.05 -28.69
N LEU A 185 -28.61 -7.12 -27.40
CA LEU A 185 -29.97 -7.15 -26.92
C LEU A 185 -30.74 -5.88 -27.31
N LEU A 186 -30.15 -4.70 -27.07
CA LEU A 186 -30.79 -3.42 -27.40
C LEU A 186 -30.95 -3.22 -28.91
N SER A 187 -30.04 -3.76 -29.71
CA SER A 187 -30.11 -3.73 -31.17
C SER A 187 -30.92 -4.89 -31.79
N GLN A 188 -31.54 -5.74 -30.95
CA GLN A 188 -32.32 -6.91 -31.36
C GLN A 188 -31.54 -7.91 -32.24
N THR A 189 -30.21 -7.98 -31.99
CA THR A 189 -29.34 -8.95 -32.68
C THR A 189 -29.70 -10.36 -32.23
N LYS A 190 -29.81 -11.31 -33.21
CA LYS A 190 -30.19 -12.69 -32.90
C LYS A 190 -29.04 -13.60 -32.48
N GLN A 191 -27.83 -13.24 -32.81
CA GLN A 191 -26.64 -14.01 -32.48
C GLN A 191 -25.40 -13.07 -32.39
N ILE A 192 -24.56 -13.35 -31.42
CA ILE A 192 -23.22 -12.73 -31.32
C ILE A 192 -22.16 -13.81 -31.19
N ARG A 193 -20.94 -13.49 -31.66
CA ARG A 193 -19.75 -14.31 -31.45
C ARG A 193 -18.79 -13.55 -30.51
N LEU A 194 -18.47 -14.15 -29.36
CA LEU A 194 -17.69 -13.49 -28.33
C LEU A 194 -16.27 -13.17 -28.79
N VAL A 195 -15.71 -13.96 -29.72
CA VAL A 195 -14.40 -13.70 -30.32
C VAL A 195 -14.41 -12.39 -31.10
N ASP A 196 -15.46 -12.08 -31.84
CA ASP A 196 -15.57 -10.88 -32.65
C ASP A 196 -15.79 -9.62 -31.80
N GLN A 197 -16.14 -9.80 -30.52
CA GLN A 197 -16.40 -8.74 -29.56
C GLN A 197 -15.21 -8.51 -28.60
N ASP A 198 -14.07 -9.18 -28.80
CA ASP A 198 -12.87 -9.10 -27.94
C ASP A 198 -13.19 -9.35 -26.45
N CYS A 199 -14.11 -10.28 -26.17
CA CYS A 199 -14.57 -10.57 -24.80
C CYS A 199 -13.62 -11.44 -23.98
N TYR A 200 -12.58 -12.03 -24.56
CA TYR A 200 -11.65 -12.91 -23.86
C TYR A 200 -10.49 -12.15 -23.24
N LYS A 201 -10.11 -12.54 -22.02
CA LYS A 201 -8.86 -12.06 -21.40
C LYS A 201 -7.67 -12.55 -22.22
N LYS A 202 -6.63 -11.72 -22.28
CA LYS A 202 -5.40 -12.02 -23.03
C LYS A 202 -4.22 -12.05 -22.09
N VAL A 203 -3.31 -12.98 -22.32
CA VAL A 203 -1.99 -12.95 -21.71
C VAL A 203 -1.25 -11.70 -22.20
N THR A 204 -0.71 -10.95 -21.24
CA THR A 204 0.08 -9.73 -21.50
C THR A 204 1.55 -9.90 -21.12
N VAL A 205 1.88 -10.87 -20.26
CA VAL A 205 3.27 -11.21 -19.87
C VAL A 205 3.48 -12.70 -20.14
N LYS A 206 4.45 -13.00 -20.98
CA LYS A 206 4.82 -14.38 -21.34
C LYS A 206 6.07 -14.84 -20.59
N SER A 207 6.30 -16.14 -20.58
CA SER A 207 7.48 -16.75 -19.95
C SER A 207 8.81 -16.35 -20.56
N ASP A 208 8.81 -15.84 -21.80
CA ASP A 208 9.97 -15.29 -22.50
C ASP A 208 10.10 -13.75 -22.37
N ASP A 209 9.27 -13.10 -21.55
CA ASP A 209 9.37 -11.65 -21.27
C ASP A 209 10.73 -11.32 -20.68
N ALA A 210 11.45 -10.41 -21.33
CA ALA A 210 12.83 -10.07 -20.98
C ALA A 210 12.98 -9.54 -19.54
N ASN A 211 11.99 -8.77 -19.06
CA ASN A 211 12.01 -8.24 -17.69
C ASN A 211 11.78 -9.35 -16.68
N LEU A 212 10.84 -10.26 -16.96
CA LEU A 212 10.56 -11.41 -16.09
C LEU A 212 11.77 -12.36 -16.00
N VAL A 213 12.43 -12.65 -17.13
CA VAL A 213 13.63 -13.47 -17.19
C VAL A 213 14.78 -12.80 -16.42
N GLN A 214 15.00 -11.51 -16.62
CA GLN A 214 16.03 -10.76 -15.89
C GLN A 214 15.74 -10.75 -14.39
N LEU A 215 14.50 -10.57 -13.98
CA LEU A 215 14.12 -10.57 -12.58
C LEU A 215 14.32 -11.96 -11.94
N CYS A 216 13.94 -13.04 -12.62
CA CYS A 216 14.17 -14.41 -12.15
C CYS A 216 15.67 -14.68 -11.98
N THR A 217 16.50 -14.21 -12.91
CA THR A 217 17.95 -14.31 -12.82
C THR A 217 18.49 -13.55 -11.61
N THR A 218 18.00 -12.33 -11.38
CA THR A 218 18.36 -11.51 -10.21
C THR A 218 17.99 -12.19 -8.90
N LEU A 219 16.78 -12.73 -8.80
CA LEU A 219 16.35 -13.45 -7.59
C LEU A 219 17.22 -14.69 -7.31
N ASN A 220 17.63 -15.40 -8.35
CA ASN A 220 18.53 -16.55 -8.19
C ASN A 220 19.96 -16.15 -7.82
N ALA A 221 20.34 -14.88 -8.00
CA ALA A 221 21.63 -14.37 -7.54
C ALA A 221 21.68 -14.08 -6.03
N TYR A 222 20.55 -14.09 -5.31
CA TYR A 222 20.53 -13.85 -3.84
C TYR A 222 21.44 -14.78 -3.08
N LYS A 223 21.63 -16.02 -3.53
CA LYS A 223 22.53 -16.99 -2.85
C LYS A 223 23.96 -16.46 -2.66
N ASP A 224 24.39 -15.52 -3.49
CA ASP A 224 25.77 -15.01 -3.53
C ASP A 224 25.90 -13.61 -2.90
N ILE A 225 24.81 -13.03 -2.36
CA ILE A 225 24.83 -11.71 -1.74
C ILE A 225 24.81 -11.75 -0.22
N GLN A 226 25.29 -10.69 0.39
CA GLN A 226 25.31 -10.49 1.84
C GLN A 226 25.05 -9.04 2.18
N ILE A 227 24.23 -8.80 3.21
CA ILE A 227 24.10 -7.49 3.85
C ILE A 227 24.77 -7.59 5.21
N THR A 228 25.91 -6.92 5.37
CA THR A 228 26.70 -6.94 6.60
C THR A 228 26.51 -5.61 7.35
N TYR A 229 26.05 -5.71 8.58
CA TYR A 229 25.97 -4.58 9.50
C TYR A 229 27.25 -4.49 10.33
N VAL A 230 27.74 -3.26 10.50
CA VAL A 230 28.98 -2.94 11.21
C VAL A 230 28.66 -2.21 12.51
N PHE A 231 29.16 -2.76 13.62
CA PHE A 231 29.07 -2.18 14.96
C PHE A 231 30.47 -2.14 15.59
N GLY A 232 31.27 -1.13 15.25
CA GLY A 232 32.68 -1.08 15.63
C GLY A 232 33.46 -2.28 15.06
N SER A 233 34.03 -3.12 15.94
CA SER A 233 34.71 -4.35 15.55
C SER A 233 33.77 -5.52 15.28
N SER A 234 32.51 -5.45 15.70
CA SER A 234 31.48 -6.50 15.50
C SER A 234 30.84 -6.43 14.13
N ARG A 235 30.44 -7.59 13.60
CA ARG A 235 29.76 -7.74 12.33
C ARG A 235 28.54 -8.64 12.49
N GLU A 236 27.41 -8.25 11.86
CA GLU A 236 26.22 -9.09 11.72
C GLU A 236 25.94 -9.24 10.23
N THR A 237 25.96 -10.47 9.76
CA THR A 237 25.75 -10.77 8.35
C THR A 237 24.41 -11.44 8.13
N LEU A 238 23.63 -10.86 7.26
CA LEU A 238 22.39 -11.41 6.72
C LEU A 238 22.74 -11.98 5.34
N ASP A 239 22.79 -13.29 5.23
CA ASP A 239 23.20 -13.98 4.01
C ASP A 239 22.07 -14.05 2.98
N GLY A 240 22.44 -14.39 1.75
CA GLY A 240 21.52 -14.44 0.63
C GLY A 240 20.46 -15.53 0.73
N LEU A 241 20.74 -16.62 1.43
CA LEU A 241 19.76 -17.69 1.66
C LEU A 241 18.65 -17.23 2.60
N GLU A 242 19.02 -16.48 3.64
CA GLU A 242 18.02 -15.88 4.53
C GLU A 242 17.24 -14.76 3.81
N LEU A 243 17.94 -13.92 3.03
CA LEU A 243 17.31 -12.87 2.22
C LEU A 243 16.30 -13.44 1.21
N ALA A 244 16.62 -14.56 0.56
CA ALA A 244 15.71 -15.23 -0.38
C ALA A 244 14.38 -15.65 0.27
N LYS A 245 14.41 -16.05 1.55
CA LYS A 245 13.18 -16.38 2.31
C LYS A 245 12.26 -15.19 2.55
N TRP A 246 12.78 -13.97 2.40
CA TRP A 246 12.00 -12.74 2.57
C TRP A 246 11.28 -12.32 1.30
N VAL A 247 11.62 -12.89 0.15
CA VAL A 247 10.94 -12.62 -1.11
C VAL A 247 9.61 -13.36 -1.14
N THR A 248 8.52 -12.60 -1.24
CA THR A 248 7.16 -13.16 -1.29
C THR A 248 6.63 -13.30 -2.72
N GLY A 249 7.28 -12.68 -3.69
CA GLY A 249 6.90 -12.69 -5.10
C GLY A 249 7.35 -11.43 -5.82
N THR A 250 6.66 -11.12 -6.91
CA THR A 250 6.92 -9.92 -7.70
C THR A 250 5.61 -9.24 -8.08
N ASN A 251 5.67 -7.91 -8.25
CA ASN A 251 4.61 -7.12 -8.85
C ASN A 251 5.17 -6.47 -10.11
N GLY A 252 4.91 -7.07 -11.27
CA GLY A 252 5.59 -6.72 -12.50
C GLY A 252 7.10 -6.98 -12.38
N THR A 253 7.92 -5.95 -12.48
CA THR A 253 9.39 -6.03 -12.36
C THR A 253 9.90 -5.74 -10.94
N GLU A 254 9.02 -5.42 -9.99
CA GLU A 254 9.38 -5.07 -8.63
C GLU A 254 9.35 -6.30 -7.71
N ILE A 255 10.44 -6.52 -6.97
CA ILE A 255 10.54 -7.59 -5.96
C ILE A 255 9.69 -7.21 -4.75
N GLN A 256 8.81 -8.11 -4.33
CA GLN A 256 8.02 -7.98 -3.11
C GLN A 256 8.76 -8.62 -1.95
N VAL A 257 8.97 -7.86 -0.87
CA VAL A 257 9.72 -8.29 0.32
C VAL A 257 8.78 -8.33 1.53
N ASP A 258 8.88 -9.40 2.31
CA ASP A 258 8.22 -9.53 3.61
C ASP A 258 8.80 -8.51 4.59
N ARG A 259 8.10 -7.39 4.75
CA ARG A 259 8.51 -6.29 5.63
C ARG A 259 8.58 -6.72 7.10
N ASP A 260 7.74 -7.64 7.54
CA ASP A 260 7.70 -8.07 8.95
C ASP A 260 8.98 -8.81 9.35
N LYS A 261 9.58 -9.56 8.42
CA LYS A 261 10.90 -10.18 8.62
C LYS A 261 12.01 -9.13 8.75
N ALA A 262 11.96 -8.08 7.93
CA ALA A 262 12.90 -6.96 8.05
C ALA A 262 12.73 -6.23 9.39
N VAL A 263 11.49 -5.97 9.85
CA VAL A 263 11.20 -5.40 11.17
C VAL A 263 11.78 -6.27 12.28
N ALA A 264 11.53 -7.59 12.24
CA ALA A 264 12.02 -8.52 13.25
C ALA A 264 13.56 -8.56 13.30
N TYR A 265 14.21 -8.52 12.14
CA TYR A 265 15.67 -8.51 12.07
C TYR A 265 16.26 -7.20 12.62
N VAL A 266 15.76 -6.04 12.20
CA VAL A 266 16.19 -4.72 12.71
C VAL A 266 15.96 -4.61 14.21
N LYS A 267 14.83 -5.14 14.72
CA LYS A 267 14.58 -5.21 16.15
C LYS A 267 15.64 -6.07 16.86
N SER A 268 16.04 -7.20 16.30
CA SER A 268 17.08 -8.05 16.89
C SER A 268 18.43 -7.35 16.97
N LEU A 269 18.77 -6.53 15.96
CA LEU A 269 19.97 -5.68 16.00
C LEU A 269 19.88 -4.63 17.10
N ALA A 270 18.72 -3.96 17.24
CA ALA A 270 18.49 -2.97 18.29
C ALA A 270 18.57 -3.60 19.68
N ASP A 271 17.92 -4.74 19.91
CA ASP A 271 17.96 -5.48 21.18
C ASP A 271 19.40 -5.88 21.58
N LYS A 272 20.29 -6.08 20.60
CA LYS A 272 21.69 -6.48 20.81
C LYS A 272 22.66 -5.32 20.95
N TYR A 273 22.47 -4.24 20.20
CA TYR A 273 23.46 -3.17 20.02
C TYR A 273 23.04 -1.79 20.53
N ASP A 274 21.75 -1.59 20.88
CA ASP A 274 21.34 -0.32 21.48
C ASP A 274 21.81 -0.24 22.93
N THR A 275 22.43 0.90 23.26
CA THR A 275 22.94 1.20 24.61
C THR A 275 22.27 2.43 25.21
N TYR A 276 21.44 3.12 24.42
CA TYR A 276 20.80 4.36 24.84
C TYR A 276 19.97 4.20 26.11
N GLY A 277 20.22 5.06 27.08
CA GLY A 277 19.47 5.16 28.32
C GLY A 277 20.17 4.55 29.53
N ASN A 278 20.59 3.29 29.45
CA ASN A 278 21.17 2.54 30.58
C ASN A 278 22.61 2.17 30.33
N HIS A 279 23.52 2.69 31.17
CA HIS A 279 24.95 2.43 31.04
C HIS A 279 25.47 1.75 32.30
N LYS A 280 25.92 0.51 32.16
CA LYS A 280 26.68 -0.20 33.19
C LYS A 280 28.12 0.22 33.10
N TYR A 281 28.67 0.68 34.22
CA TYR A 281 30.03 1.24 34.27
C TYR A 281 30.75 0.80 35.52
N LYS A 282 32.04 0.50 35.38
CA LYS A 282 32.94 0.26 36.49
C LYS A 282 33.74 1.52 36.78
N THR A 283 33.49 2.14 37.90
CA THR A 283 34.10 3.42 38.29
C THR A 283 35.59 3.35 38.55
N THR A 284 36.26 4.49 38.57
CA THR A 284 37.67 4.62 38.98
C THR A 284 37.95 3.99 40.37
N SER A 285 36.99 4.10 41.29
CA SER A 285 37.06 3.48 42.63
C SER A 285 36.78 1.96 42.64
N GLY A 286 36.45 1.36 41.47
CA GLY A 286 36.15 -0.08 41.32
C GLY A 286 34.72 -0.47 41.63
N ARG A 287 33.79 0.48 41.86
CA ARG A 287 32.35 0.20 42.06
C ARG A 287 31.66 -0.04 40.72
N ASP A 288 30.72 -0.96 40.71
CA ASP A 288 29.79 -1.14 39.57
C ASP A 288 28.59 -0.23 39.77
N VAL A 289 28.34 0.67 38.84
CA VAL A 289 27.21 1.61 38.85
C VAL A 289 26.41 1.50 37.59
N VAL A 290 25.12 1.88 37.66
CA VAL A 290 24.24 2.03 36.49
C VAL A 290 23.81 3.50 36.43
N VAL A 291 24.11 4.16 35.36
CA VAL A 291 23.68 5.53 35.10
C VAL A 291 22.70 5.61 33.95
N TYR A 292 21.78 6.54 34.07
CA TYR A 292 20.78 6.78 33.02
C TYR A 292 21.14 8.09 32.31
N GLY A 293 20.95 8.10 30.96
CA GLY A 293 21.19 9.32 30.21
C GLY A 293 20.56 9.27 28.83
N LYS A 294 20.40 10.45 28.23
CA LYS A 294 20.00 10.58 26.83
C LYS A 294 21.24 10.48 25.93
N TYR A 295 22.00 9.41 26.11
CA TYR A 295 23.25 9.13 25.43
C TYR A 295 23.30 7.69 24.96
N GLY A 296 24.15 7.38 24.01
CA GLY A 296 24.41 6.02 23.53
C GLY A 296 23.82 5.73 22.15
N TRP A 297 24.01 4.51 21.72
CA TRP A 297 23.54 4.01 20.43
C TRP A 297 22.06 3.68 20.50
N LYS A 298 21.31 4.18 19.53
CA LYS A 298 19.90 3.84 19.33
C LYS A 298 19.60 3.78 17.84
N ILE A 299 19.24 2.60 17.36
CA ILE A 299 18.86 2.38 15.96
C ILE A 299 17.49 3.05 15.72
N ASN A 300 17.37 3.83 14.66
CA ASN A 300 16.08 4.27 14.14
C ASN A 300 15.44 3.08 13.40
N GLN A 301 14.72 2.24 14.16
CA GLN A 301 14.20 0.96 13.64
C GLN A 301 13.28 1.15 12.42
N THR A 302 12.50 2.23 12.37
CA THR A 302 11.61 2.49 11.23
C THR A 302 12.40 2.82 9.97
N ALA A 303 13.30 3.81 10.06
CA ALA A 303 14.11 4.22 8.91
C ALA A 303 15.06 3.11 8.45
N GLU A 304 15.62 2.34 9.40
CA GLU A 304 16.49 1.22 9.07
C GLU A 304 15.74 0.07 8.41
N THR A 305 14.51 -0.23 8.86
CA THR A 305 13.66 -1.24 8.20
C THR A 305 13.37 -0.85 6.75
N ASP A 306 13.02 0.41 6.49
CA ASP A 306 12.76 0.89 5.13
C ASP A 306 14.03 0.76 4.26
N ALA A 307 15.18 1.19 4.79
CA ALA A 307 16.46 1.08 4.09
C ALA A 307 16.88 -0.37 3.85
N LEU A 308 16.61 -1.28 4.80
CA LEU A 308 16.91 -2.71 4.65
C LEU A 308 16.03 -3.34 3.57
N VAL A 309 14.73 -3.04 3.55
CA VAL A 309 13.82 -3.52 2.50
C VAL A 309 14.31 -3.09 1.11
N GLU A 310 14.73 -1.83 0.95
CA GLU A 310 15.27 -1.34 -0.32
C GLU A 310 16.61 -1.99 -0.67
N ALA A 311 17.48 -2.25 0.31
CA ALA A 311 18.74 -2.97 0.09
C ALA A 311 18.50 -4.42 -0.35
N VAL A 312 17.48 -5.08 0.22
CA VAL A 312 17.08 -6.43 -0.22
C VAL A 312 16.58 -6.39 -1.66
N LYS A 313 15.70 -5.46 -2.01
CA LYS A 313 15.20 -5.29 -3.39
C LYS A 313 16.32 -5.03 -4.39
N ALA A 314 17.36 -4.31 -4.00
CA ALA A 314 18.52 -4.02 -4.85
C ALA A 314 19.36 -5.25 -5.18
N CYS A 315 19.22 -6.36 -4.44
CA CYS A 315 19.96 -7.62 -4.63
C CYS A 315 21.48 -7.40 -4.78
N GLN A 316 22.08 -6.64 -3.85
CA GLN A 316 23.50 -6.30 -3.90
C GLN A 316 24.20 -6.57 -2.56
N THR A 317 25.41 -7.12 -2.62
CA THR A 317 26.25 -7.21 -1.43
C THR A 317 26.61 -5.81 -0.93
N THR A 318 26.40 -5.58 0.35
CA THR A 318 26.69 -4.29 0.98
C THR A 318 27.19 -4.46 2.41
N GLU A 319 28.10 -3.59 2.83
CA GLU A 319 28.53 -3.42 4.22
C GLU A 319 28.12 -2.01 4.66
N ARG A 320 27.44 -1.91 5.80
CA ARG A 320 26.88 -0.62 6.26
C ARG A 320 26.71 -0.56 7.78
N GLU A 321 26.65 0.66 8.31
CA GLU A 321 26.11 0.90 9.64
C GLU A 321 24.59 1.06 9.57
N PRO A 322 23.85 0.74 10.65
CA PRO A 322 22.44 1.10 10.75
C PRO A 322 22.20 2.60 10.71
N ILE A 323 20.97 2.98 10.39
CA ILE A 323 20.50 4.36 10.57
C ILE A 323 20.20 4.56 12.06
N TYR A 324 20.91 5.48 12.70
CA TYR A 324 20.77 5.75 14.11
C TYR A 324 19.88 6.97 14.41
N GLU A 325 19.07 6.88 15.47
CA GLU A 325 18.39 7.99 16.12
C GLU A 325 19.33 8.72 17.07
N SER A 326 20.20 7.97 17.77
CA SER A 326 21.24 8.49 18.66
C SER A 326 22.54 7.71 18.46
N ARG A 327 23.69 8.39 18.60
CA ARG A 327 25.00 7.78 18.45
C ARG A 327 25.81 7.89 19.73
N GLY A 328 26.52 6.81 20.08
CA GLY A 328 27.60 6.83 21.06
C GLY A 328 28.95 7.21 20.42
N ALA A 329 30.00 7.24 21.21
CA ALA A 329 31.37 7.51 20.75
C ALA A 329 32.01 6.28 20.10
N THR A 330 31.67 5.07 20.54
CA THR A 330 32.17 3.80 20.01
C THR A 330 31.20 2.66 20.31
N HIS A 331 31.28 1.60 19.52
CA HIS A 331 30.64 0.32 19.84
C HIS A 331 31.55 -0.62 20.63
N ASP A 332 32.84 -0.30 20.71
CA ASP A 332 33.84 -1.18 21.35
C ASP A 332 34.08 -0.72 22.79
N GLY A 333 33.70 -1.52 23.77
CA GLY A 333 33.79 -1.18 25.20
C GLY A 333 32.60 -0.35 25.70
N TYR A 334 32.89 0.69 26.47
CA TYR A 334 31.87 1.65 26.88
C TYR A 334 31.50 2.56 25.71
N ASP A 335 30.20 2.72 25.45
CA ASP A 335 29.71 3.51 24.33
C ASP A 335 30.09 5.02 24.37
N PHE A 336 30.47 5.51 25.51
CA PHE A 336 31.06 6.85 25.69
C PHE A 336 32.57 6.90 25.44
N GLY A 337 33.18 5.77 25.09
CA GLY A 337 34.59 5.67 24.70
C GLY A 337 35.57 5.75 25.87
N GLN A 338 36.83 6.08 25.56
CA GLN A 338 37.92 6.13 26.51
C GLN A 338 38.36 7.55 26.86
N THR A 339 37.65 8.58 26.35
CA THR A 339 37.90 10.00 26.64
C THR A 339 36.62 10.64 27.17
N TYR A 340 36.54 10.84 28.48
CA TYR A 340 35.31 11.27 29.15
C TYR A 340 35.62 11.93 30.49
N ILE A 341 34.63 12.59 31.10
CA ILE A 341 34.67 13.12 32.46
C ILE A 341 33.87 12.20 33.38
N GLU A 342 34.48 11.71 34.45
CA GLU A 342 33.87 10.98 35.53
C GLU A 342 33.66 11.88 36.73
N VAL A 343 32.44 11.95 37.26
CA VAL A 343 32.07 12.81 38.42
C VAL A 343 31.48 11.92 39.51
N ASP A 344 32.28 11.54 40.47
CA ASP A 344 31.84 10.77 41.64
C ASP A 344 31.24 11.74 42.70
N LEU A 345 29.91 11.80 42.72
CA LEU A 345 29.13 12.66 43.62
C LEU A 345 29.24 12.21 45.08
N ALA A 346 29.44 10.92 45.34
CA ALA A 346 29.54 10.37 46.68
C ALA A 346 30.88 10.78 47.34
N THR A 347 31.98 10.66 46.59
CA THR A 347 33.30 11.00 47.09
C THR A 347 33.70 12.44 46.81
N GLN A 348 32.91 13.18 46.02
CA GLN A 348 33.20 14.57 45.58
C GLN A 348 34.50 14.66 44.83
N HIS A 349 34.73 13.72 43.89
CA HIS A 349 35.97 13.61 43.13
C HIS A 349 35.71 13.50 41.64
N LEU A 350 36.42 14.26 40.83
CA LEU A 350 36.35 14.29 39.37
C LEU A 350 37.61 13.67 38.78
N TYR A 351 37.41 12.78 37.81
CA TYR A 351 38.47 12.24 36.98
C TYR A 351 38.21 12.60 35.51
N PHE A 352 39.24 13.11 34.85
CA PHE A 352 39.17 13.25 33.38
C PHE A 352 40.04 12.18 32.74
N TYR A 353 39.40 11.37 31.93
CA TYR A 353 40.07 10.36 31.13
C TYR A 353 40.37 10.86 29.73
N LYS A 354 41.55 10.57 29.22
CA LYS A 354 41.95 10.74 27.85
C LYS A 354 42.61 9.43 27.37
N ASP A 355 42.08 8.81 26.32
CA ASP A 355 42.57 7.58 25.75
C ASP A 355 42.79 6.48 26.81
N GLY A 356 41.82 6.33 27.71
CA GLY A 356 41.82 5.35 28.81
C GLY A 356 42.74 5.65 29.98
N LYS A 357 43.39 6.84 30.03
CA LYS A 357 44.30 7.23 31.11
C LYS A 357 43.74 8.42 31.88
N VAL A 358 43.83 8.39 33.20
CA VAL A 358 43.50 9.55 34.06
C VAL A 358 44.52 10.65 33.84
N ILE A 359 44.07 11.79 33.35
CA ILE A 359 44.88 13.00 33.13
C ILE A 359 44.65 14.05 34.20
N ILE A 360 43.40 14.18 34.65
CA ILE A 360 43.07 15.07 35.78
C ILE A 360 42.39 14.25 36.85
N ASP A 361 42.80 14.49 38.07
CA ASP A 361 42.27 14.02 39.32
C ASP A 361 42.05 15.25 40.22
N SER A 362 40.82 15.53 40.66
CA SER A 362 40.50 16.74 41.39
C SER A 362 39.33 16.59 42.32
N PRO A 363 39.44 17.02 43.57
CA PRO A 363 38.27 17.23 44.39
C PRO A 363 37.41 18.36 43.85
N PHE A 364 36.08 18.27 44.08
CA PHE A 364 35.13 19.31 43.69
C PHE A 364 34.10 19.56 44.81
N VAL A 365 33.19 20.52 44.58
CA VAL A 365 31.96 20.69 45.39
C VAL A 365 30.77 20.70 44.47
N SER A 366 29.86 19.74 44.65
CA SER A 366 28.59 19.62 43.90
C SER A 366 27.47 20.47 44.49
N GLY A 367 26.24 20.24 44.00
CA GLY A 367 25.03 20.91 44.44
C GLY A 367 24.70 20.68 45.91
N ASN A 368 24.08 21.68 46.55
CA ASN A 368 23.78 21.73 47.99
C ASN A 368 22.60 20.84 48.35
N VAL A 369 22.86 19.75 49.09
CA VAL A 369 21.85 18.79 49.52
C VAL A 369 20.81 19.42 50.45
N SER A 370 21.26 20.20 51.45
CA SER A 370 20.35 20.80 52.44
C SER A 370 19.38 21.83 51.85
N LYS A 371 19.71 22.37 50.67
CA LYS A 371 18.84 23.28 49.89
C LYS A 371 18.12 22.61 48.71
N ASN A 372 18.22 21.31 48.60
CA ASN A 372 17.66 20.54 47.50
C ASN A 372 18.17 20.97 46.08
N TYR A 373 19.43 21.40 46.02
CA TYR A 373 20.12 21.78 44.78
C TYR A 373 21.08 20.67 44.31
N THR A 374 20.74 19.43 44.50
CA THR A 374 21.61 18.29 44.17
C THR A 374 21.98 18.26 42.67
N THR A 375 23.24 17.89 42.39
CA THR A 375 23.65 17.55 41.02
C THR A 375 23.02 16.19 40.68
N PRO A 376 22.23 16.07 39.60
CA PRO A 376 21.63 14.79 39.25
C PRO A 376 22.66 13.81 38.68
N PRO A 377 22.60 12.53 39.07
CA PRO A 377 23.36 11.48 38.38
C PRO A 377 22.86 11.27 36.94
N GLY A 378 23.75 10.77 36.07
CA GLY A 378 23.43 10.50 34.69
C GLY A 378 24.64 10.53 33.77
N LEU A 379 24.44 10.07 32.54
CA LEU A 379 25.39 10.26 31.44
C LEU A 379 24.91 11.41 30.55
N PHE A 380 25.73 12.42 30.45
CA PHE A 380 25.48 13.68 29.76
C PHE A 380 26.55 13.95 28.72
N GLU A 381 26.30 14.95 27.87
CA GLU A 381 27.28 15.52 26.95
C GLU A 381 27.60 16.97 27.31
N LEU A 382 28.85 17.35 27.14
CA LEU A 382 29.25 18.74 27.27
C LEU A 382 28.70 19.55 26.09
N TYR A 383 27.84 20.53 26.37
CA TYR A 383 27.14 21.30 25.32
C TYR A 383 28.07 22.22 24.54
N TYR A 384 28.92 22.93 25.25
CA TYR A 384 29.92 23.86 24.74
C TYR A 384 30.90 24.23 25.87
N LYS A 385 31.89 25.02 25.56
CA LYS A 385 32.75 25.67 26.56
C LYS A 385 32.85 27.16 26.27
N GLN A 386 32.88 27.98 27.35
CA GLN A 386 32.95 29.45 27.26
C GLN A 386 33.84 30.03 28.34
N LYS A 387 34.65 31.04 27.99
CA LYS A 387 35.40 31.86 28.97
C LYS A 387 34.55 33.05 29.41
N ASP A 388 34.86 33.52 30.63
CA ASP A 388 34.37 34.78 31.19
C ASP A 388 32.84 34.90 31.12
N ARG A 389 32.16 33.93 31.72
CA ARG A 389 30.70 33.83 31.82
C ARG A 389 30.22 34.35 33.18
N VAL A 390 29.10 35.08 33.20
CA VAL A 390 28.35 35.35 34.42
C VAL A 390 27.21 34.34 34.53
N LEU A 391 27.27 33.46 35.52
CA LEU A 391 26.19 32.51 35.85
C LEU A 391 25.15 33.26 36.67
N LYS A 392 23.91 33.27 36.20
CA LYS A 392 22.79 33.97 36.82
C LYS A 392 21.72 33.00 37.28
N GLY A 393 21.21 33.14 38.48
CA GLY A 393 20.02 32.53 39.06
C GLY A 393 19.13 33.60 39.66
N GLU A 394 18.09 33.17 40.38
CA GLU A 394 17.15 34.09 41.02
C GLU A 394 17.83 34.99 42.07
N ASP A 395 18.81 34.43 42.80
CA ASP A 395 19.45 35.03 43.94
C ASP A 395 20.98 35.24 43.77
N TYR A 396 21.53 34.97 42.56
CA TYR A 396 22.98 35.14 42.34
C TYR A 396 23.33 35.61 40.91
N ALA A 397 24.49 36.26 40.83
CA ALA A 397 25.18 36.59 39.57
C ALA A 397 26.68 36.39 39.78
N THR A 398 27.19 35.21 39.44
CA THR A 398 28.54 34.79 39.75
C THR A 398 29.39 34.72 38.49
N PRO A 399 30.46 35.53 38.38
CA PRO A 399 31.43 35.45 37.29
C PRO A 399 32.30 34.21 37.44
N VAL A 400 32.49 33.47 36.32
CA VAL A 400 33.38 32.32 36.23
C VAL A 400 34.27 32.47 34.99
N LYS A 401 35.52 32.02 35.06
CA LYS A 401 36.49 32.12 33.97
C LYS A 401 36.33 30.99 32.95
N TYR A 402 35.91 29.81 33.42
CA TYR A 402 35.83 28.60 32.62
C TYR A 402 34.47 27.94 32.83
N TRP A 403 33.59 28.04 31.85
CA TRP A 403 32.22 27.46 31.88
C TRP A 403 32.08 26.30 30.91
N MET A 404 31.63 25.17 31.40
CA MET A 404 31.50 23.89 30.65
C MET A 404 30.18 23.23 31.03
N PRO A 405 29.03 23.64 30.44
CA PRO A 405 27.70 23.11 30.75
C PRO A 405 27.47 21.73 30.13
N PHE A 406 26.75 20.86 30.87
CA PHE A 406 26.45 19.51 30.44
C PHE A 406 24.99 19.05 30.72
N ASN A 407 24.26 19.73 31.64
CA ASN A 407 22.88 19.38 31.94
C ASN A 407 22.04 20.63 32.23
N GLY A 408 21.33 21.16 31.24
CA GLY A 408 20.58 22.41 31.37
C GLY A 408 21.43 23.56 31.80
N GLY A 409 21.17 24.10 33.01
CA GLY A 409 21.94 25.16 33.66
C GLY A 409 23.11 24.65 34.50
N ILE A 410 23.33 23.33 34.57
CA ILE A 410 24.41 22.72 35.38
C ILE A 410 25.63 22.50 34.50
N GLY A 411 26.80 22.85 35.03
CA GLY A 411 28.08 22.68 34.34
C GLY A 411 29.26 22.62 35.32
N LEU A 412 30.43 22.35 34.75
CA LEU A 412 31.72 22.42 35.47
C LEU A 412 32.28 23.83 35.31
N HIS A 413 32.78 24.38 36.39
CA HIS A 413 33.40 25.70 36.36
C HIS A 413 34.38 25.92 37.51
N ASP A 414 35.25 26.94 37.40
CA ASP A 414 36.10 27.40 38.47
C ASP A 414 35.31 28.08 39.59
N ALA A 415 35.80 27.96 40.82
CA ALA A 415 35.21 28.60 42.00
C ALA A 415 36.33 29.24 42.86
N ASP A 416 36.76 30.43 42.48
CA ASP A 416 37.85 31.16 43.15
C ASP A 416 37.46 31.70 44.52
N TRP A 417 36.16 31.73 44.84
CA TRP A 417 35.60 32.07 46.16
C TRP A 417 35.70 30.94 47.18
N ARG A 418 36.17 29.74 46.78
CA ARG A 418 36.33 28.59 47.67
C ARG A 418 37.81 28.31 47.92
N SER A 419 38.15 28.08 49.16
CA SER A 419 39.53 27.66 49.57
C SER A 419 39.64 26.16 49.82
N LYS A 420 38.45 25.43 49.92
CA LYS A 420 38.39 23.99 50.16
C LYS A 420 37.42 23.33 49.19
N PHE A 421 37.76 22.10 48.78
CA PHE A 421 36.98 21.28 47.89
C PHE A 421 36.92 19.84 48.40
N GLY A 422 35.89 19.08 47.98
CA GLY A 422 35.70 17.67 48.37
C GLY A 422 35.03 17.47 49.72
N GLY A 423 35.03 16.24 50.17
CA GLY A 423 34.44 15.81 51.45
C GLY A 423 32.96 16.05 51.55
N THR A 424 32.50 16.55 52.71
CA THR A 424 31.06 16.73 52.99
C THR A 424 30.58 18.19 52.76
N ILE A 425 31.38 19.05 52.16
CA ILE A 425 31.07 20.48 51.95
C ILE A 425 29.72 20.65 51.20
N TYR A 426 29.45 19.80 50.20
CA TYR A 426 28.24 19.86 49.38
C TYR A 426 26.97 19.68 50.19
N GLN A 427 27.01 19.02 51.34
CA GLN A 427 25.81 18.73 52.14
C GLN A 427 25.15 20.02 52.65
N THR A 428 25.94 21.04 53.07
CA THR A 428 25.42 22.28 53.66
C THR A 428 25.89 23.55 52.97
N SER A 429 27.02 23.51 52.23
CA SER A 429 27.63 24.65 51.54
C SER A 429 27.97 24.30 50.09
N GLY A 430 27.07 23.58 49.41
CA GLY A 430 27.19 23.23 47.99
C GLY A 430 26.83 24.36 47.04
N SER A 431 26.86 24.08 45.76
CA SER A 431 26.44 24.96 44.68
C SER A 431 24.91 24.87 44.44
N HIS A 432 24.41 25.55 43.39
CA HIS A 432 23.05 25.39 42.88
C HIS A 432 22.91 24.22 41.87
N GLY A 433 23.78 23.21 41.98
CA GLY A 433 23.81 22.03 41.10
C GLY A 433 25.07 21.88 40.28
N CYS A 434 25.81 22.95 40.05
CA CYS A 434 27.07 22.94 39.29
C CYS A 434 28.22 22.23 40.05
N ILE A 435 29.20 21.78 39.30
CA ILE A 435 30.43 21.17 39.80
C ILE A 435 31.50 22.28 39.93
N ASN A 436 31.75 22.72 41.16
CA ASN A 436 32.73 23.75 41.52
C ASN A 436 34.12 23.12 41.62
N LEU A 437 35.03 23.51 40.74
CA LEU A 437 36.41 23.05 40.68
C LEU A 437 37.39 24.06 41.21
N PRO A 438 38.57 23.62 41.74
CA PRO A 438 39.70 24.50 41.96
C PRO A 438 40.07 25.24 40.65
N PRO A 439 40.36 26.58 40.69
CA PRO A 439 40.58 27.36 39.47
C PRO A 439 41.67 26.82 38.54
N ALA A 440 42.76 26.28 39.10
CA ALA A 440 43.82 25.65 38.31
C ALA A 440 43.32 24.41 37.55
N LYS A 441 42.50 23.57 38.21
CA LYS A 441 41.95 22.35 37.62
C LYS A 441 40.87 22.64 36.60
N ALA A 442 40.02 23.64 36.84
CA ALA A 442 39.04 24.09 35.85
C ALA A 442 39.72 24.63 34.58
N LYS A 443 40.83 25.38 34.72
CA LYS A 443 41.63 25.85 33.59
C LYS A 443 42.24 24.70 32.78
N GLU A 444 42.82 23.72 33.49
CA GLU A 444 43.44 22.52 32.89
C GLU A 444 42.36 21.72 32.08
N LEU A 445 41.24 21.42 32.73
CA LEU A 445 40.10 20.69 32.12
C LEU A 445 39.54 21.44 30.90
N TYR A 446 39.33 22.74 31.02
CA TYR A 446 38.86 23.59 29.93
C TYR A 446 39.76 23.53 28.68
N GLY A 447 41.07 23.36 28.86
CA GLY A 447 42.00 23.17 27.74
C GLY A 447 41.82 21.88 26.97
N LEU A 448 41.30 20.84 27.62
CA LEU A 448 41.25 19.47 27.12
C LEU A 448 39.86 19.07 26.58
N VAL A 449 38.79 19.65 27.12
CA VAL A 449 37.40 19.26 26.74
C VAL A 449 36.94 19.89 25.44
N TYR A 450 35.97 19.25 24.83
CA TYR A 450 35.30 19.68 23.59
C TYR A 450 33.77 19.44 23.67
N LYS A 451 33.01 20.05 22.78
CA LYS A 451 31.57 19.87 22.66
C LYS A 451 31.24 18.39 22.32
N GLY A 452 30.27 17.81 23.00
CA GLY A 452 29.86 16.39 22.83
C GLY A 452 30.68 15.42 23.69
N MET A 453 31.68 15.93 24.49
CA MET A 453 32.42 15.06 25.40
C MET A 453 31.51 14.47 26.48
N PRO A 454 31.52 13.14 26.71
CA PRO A 454 30.74 12.50 27.74
C PRO A 454 31.10 12.97 29.17
N VAL A 455 30.05 13.19 29.98
CA VAL A 455 30.15 13.54 31.40
C VAL A 455 29.31 12.54 32.19
N LEU A 456 29.98 11.66 32.90
CA LEU A 456 29.40 10.58 33.68
C LEU A 456 29.30 11.02 35.15
N CYS A 457 28.10 11.26 35.66
CA CYS A 457 27.81 11.60 37.06
C CYS A 457 27.14 10.41 37.75
N TYR A 458 27.65 10.02 38.93
CA TYR A 458 27.08 8.95 39.74
C TYR A 458 27.27 9.16 41.23
N GLU A 459 26.46 8.45 42.05
CA GLU A 459 26.50 8.45 43.52
C GLU A 459 27.18 7.19 44.06
#